data_d627b5a22008b89dd2504a4456ed4818
#
_entry.id   d627b5a22008b89dd2504a4456ed4818
#
_cell.length_a   1.000
_cell.length_b   1.000
_cell.length_c   1.000
_cell.angle_alpha   90.00
_cell.angle_beta   90.00
_cell.angle_gamma   90.00
#
_symmetry.space_group_name_H-M   'P 1'
#
loop_
_entity.id
_entity.type
_entity.pdbx_description
1 polymer ?
#
loop_
_entity_poly.entity_id
_entity_poly.type
_entity_poly.pdbx_seq_one_letter_code
_entity_poly.pdbx_strand_id
1 'polypeptide(L)'
;MKELETNSRAVLAGIRNAFGLPALLLFSAMTGFGSFAQEQGLSLYMSMLSTILIWGLPGQVVHVELYGMGAPLIAVVLGVAGANARFMPMTLSMMPVFDDSPHNRRWNYLLAQMISINTWTEMLDRGPEIRADRRMAYFLGFSFTCMTAGIIGVLQGFILFESMPQTVSLCLVFLVPIYFGLIMSNTVHPPFLLAFVLGCILGPPMHMLTPEWGLVLTGLISGTLAYLMRHKLQVSWNNKEGNG
;
A
#
# COMPACT_ATOMS: atom_id res chain seq x y z
N MET A 1 -3.68 -16.95 23.81
CA MET A 1 -4.17 -15.63 24.28
C MET A 1 -3.69 -15.20 25.68
N LYS A 2 -3.05 -16.04 26.49
CA LYS A 2 -2.42 -15.65 27.77
C LYS A 2 -1.08 -14.88 27.64
N GLU A 3 -0.58 -14.65 26.42
CA GLU A 3 0.77 -14.10 26.22
C GLU A 3 0.84 -12.56 26.12
N LEU A 4 -0.30 -11.85 26.03
CA LEU A 4 -0.32 -10.40 25.82
C LEU A 4 -0.69 -9.60 27.09
N GLU A 5 -0.18 -10.03 28.23
CA GLU A 5 -0.50 -9.38 29.53
C GLU A 5 0.16 -8.01 29.72
N THR A 6 1.27 -7.74 29.02
CA THR A 6 2.03 -6.47 29.10
C THR A 6 2.18 -5.81 27.73
N ASN A 7 2.32 -4.46 27.70
CA ASN A 7 2.56 -3.73 26.46
C ASN A 7 3.81 -4.22 25.72
N SER A 8 4.87 -4.53 26.46
CA SER A 8 6.12 -5.05 25.88
C SER A 8 5.92 -6.40 25.18
N ARG A 9 5.09 -7.27 25.72
CA ARG A 9 4.76 -8.56 25.09
C ARG A 9 3.87 -8.36 23.86
N ALA A 10 2.96 -7.38 23.89
CA ALA A 10 2.14 -7.04 22.72
C ALA A 10 3.00 -6.49 21.58
N VAL A 11 3.95 -5.58 21.86
CA VAL A 11 4.93 -5.09 20.87
C VAL A 11 5.74 -6.25 20.30
N LEU A 12 6.28 -7.12 21.15
CA LEU A 12 7.10 -8.26 20.72
C LEU A 12 6.28 -9.24 19.85
N ALA A 13 5.02 -9.47 20.18
CA ALA A 13 4.12 -10.29 19.36
C ALA A 13 3.87 -9.65 17.99
N GLY A 14 3.66 -8.33 17.95
CA GLY A 14 3.57 -7.58 16.68
C GLY A 14 4.84 -7.72 15.85
N ILE A 15 6.01 -7.52 16.44
CA ILE A 15 7.31 -7.70 15.78
C ILE A 15 7.43 -9.13 15.22
N ARG A 16 7.15 -10.13 16.04
CA ARG A 16 7.27 -11.55 15.64
C ARG A 16 6.35 -11.89 14.47
N ASN A 17 5.12 -11.40 14.47
CA ASN A 17 4.15 -11.67 13.41
C ASN A 17 4.48 -10.91 12.12
N ALA A 18 5.06 -9.72 12.23
CA ALA A 18 5.56 -8.98 11.08
C ALA A 18 6.82 -9.61 10.49
N PHE A 19 7.69 -10.21 11.34
CA PHE A 19 8.98 -10.80 10.96
C PHE A 19 8.81 -12.15 10.27
N GLY A 20 8.12 -12.14 9.16
CA GLY A 20 7.83 -13.32 8.34
C GLY A 20 7.51 -12.89 6.93
N LEU A 21 6.48 -13.48 6.37
CA LEU A 21 6.02 -13.17 5.01
C LEU A 21 5.73 -11.66 4.81
N PRO A 22 5.08 -10.92 5.75
CA PRO A 22 4.80 -9.50 5.55
C PRO A 22 6.07 -8.65 5.39
N ALA A 23 7.07 -8.84 6.27
CA ALA A 23 8.32 -8.09 6.20
C ALA A 23 9.15 -8.48 4.97
N LEU A 24 9.18 -9.77 4.61
CA LEU A 24 9.92 -10.27 3.45
C LEU A 24 9.36 -9.71 2.14
N LEU A 25 8.03 -9.75 1.97
CA LEU A 25 7.38 -9.20 0.77
C LEU A 25 7.64 -7.69 0.65
N LEU A 26 7.51 -6.98 1.76
CA LEU A 26 7.74 -5.54 1.77
C LEU A 26 9.20 -5.19 1.51
N PHE A 27 10.14 -5.90 2.13
CA PHE A 27 11.57 -5.78 1.88
C PHE A 27 11.90 -5.99 0.40
N SER A 28 11.41 -7.07 -0.21
CA SER A 28 11.67 -7.38 -1.62
C SER A 28 11.09 -6.31 -2.56
N ALA A 29 9.86 -5.89 -2.33
CA ALA A 29 9.21 -4.85 -3.11
C ALA A 29 9.92 -3.49 -2.99
N MET A 30 10.35 -3.14 -1.77
CA MET A 30 11.10 -1.90 -1.52
C MET A 30 12.54 -1.96 -2.03
N THR A 31 13.14 -3.14 -2.14
CA THR A 31 14.42 -3.31 -2.84
C THR A 31 14.27 -2.95 -4.32
N GLY A 32 13.21 -3.43 -4.98
CA GLY A 32 12.90 -3.01 -6.36
C GLY A 32 12.66 -1.52 -6.48
N PHE A 33 11.92 -0.92 -5.54
CA PHE A 33 11.71 0.53 -5.51
C PHE A 33 13.03 1.31 -5.34
N GLY A 34 13.93 0.87 -4.45
CA GLY A 34 15.23 1.52 -4.25
C GLY A 34 16.07 1.53 -5.52
N SER A 35 16.10 0.43 -6.24
CA SER A 35 16.77 0.32 -7.55
C SER A 35 16.12 1.24 -8.60
N PHE A 36 14.79 1.23 -8.68
CA PHE A 36 14.04 2.09 -9.60
C PHE A 36 14.24 3.60 -9.30
N ALA A 37 14.27 3.98 -8.01
CA ALA A 37 14.49 5.35 -7.61
C ALA A 37 15.88 5.86 -8.05
N GLN A 38 16.92 5.04 -7.94
CA GLN A 38 18.25 5.36 -8.42
C GLN A 38 18.30 5.47 -9.95
N GLU A 39 17.66 4.55 -10.68
CA GLU A 39 17.56 4.58 -12.14
C GLU A 39 16.96 5.90 -12.64
N GLN A 40 15.94 6.42 -11.94
CA GLN A 40 15.29 7.69 -12.27
C GLN A 40 16.03 8.94 -11.73
N GLY A 41 17.20 8.78 -11.13
CA GLY A 41 18.06 9.87 -10.68
C GLY A 41 17.69 10.48 -9.33
N LEU A 42 16.83 9.83 -8.51
CA LEU A 42 16.62 10.26 -7.14
C LEU A 42 17.88 10.01 -6.29
N SER A 43 18.18 10.95 -5.38
CA SER A 43 19.21 10.68 -4.38
C SER A 43 18.74 9.66 -3.34
N LEU A 44 19.68 8.94 -2.72
CA LEU A 44 19.38 8.01 -1.63
C LEU A 44 18.57 8.68 -0.51
N TYR A 45 18.95 9.89 -0.15
CA TYR A 45 18.24 10.67 0.88
C TYR A 45 16.78 10.93 0.51
N MET A 46 16.51 11.37 -0.72
CA MET A 46 15.14 11.57 -1.20
C MET A 46 14.35 10.26 -1.25
N SER A 47 14.96 9.17 -1.66
CA SER A 47 14.32 7.84 -1.72
C SER A 47 13.93 7.34 -0.32
N MET A 48 14.81 7.50 0.67
CA MET A 48 14.53 7.15 2.07
C MET A 48 13.46 8.07 2.68
N LEU A 49 13.57 9.39 2.43
CA LEU A 49 12.59 10.37 2.93
C LEU A 49 11.19 10.12 2.34
N SER A 50 11.11 9.83 1.04
CA SER A 50 9.83 9.45 0.40
C SER A 50 9.25 8.19 1.03
N THR A 51 10.07 7.22 1.38
CA THR A 51 9.62 5.98 2.05
C THR A 51 9.01 6.25 3.42
N ILE A 52 9.59 7.17 4.19
CA ILE A 52 9.06 7.53 5.51
C ILE A 52 7.80 8.39 5.40
N LEU A 53 7.77 9.36 4.48
CA LEU A 53 6.69 10.35 4.40
C LEU A 53 5.48 9.87 3.57
N ILE A 54 5.72 9.18 2.46
CA ILE A 54 4.65 8.72 1.57
C ILE A 54 4.12 7.35 2.04
N TRP A 55 4.99 6.47 2.53
CA TRP A 55 4.70 5.13 3.06
C TRP A 55 3.67 4.34 2.24
N GLY A 56 3.70 4.50 0.94
CA GLY A 56 2.79 3.81 0.02
C GLY A 56 3.49 3.54 -1.30
N LEU A 57 3.88 2.29 -1.55
CA LEU A 57 4.68 1.93 -2.70
C LEU A 57 4.13 2.46 -4.05
N PRO A 58 2.81 2.40 -4.37
CA PRO A 58 2.30 3.02 -5.59
C PRO A 58 2.48 4.53 -5.62
N GLY A 59 2.27 5.22 -4.51
CA GLY A 59 2.53 6.66 -4.44
C GLY A 59 4.01 6.99 -4.61
N GLN A 60 4.90 6.17 -4.05
CA GLN A 60 6.34 6.32 -4.21
C GLN A 60 6.79 6.06 -5.66
N VAL A 61 6.26 5.04 -6.32
CA VAL A 61 6.54 4.76 -7.75
C VAL A 61 6.08 5.92 -8.62
N VAL A 62 4.87 6.42 -8.42
CA VAL A 62 4.35 7.61 -9.13
C VAL A 62 5.21 8.84 -8.87
N HIS A 63 5.65 9.06 -7.63
CA HIS A 63 6.55 10.16 -7.28
C HIS A 63 7.84 10.08 -8.09
N VAL A 64 8.49 8.92 -8.11
CA VAL A 64 9.76 8.70 -8.80
C VAL A 64 9.61 8.83 -10.31
N GLU A 65 8.55 8.26 -10.89
CA GLU A 65 8.26 8.32 -12.32
C GLU A 65 8.05 9.76 -12.79
N LEU A 66 7.17 10.51 -12.11
CA LEU A 66 6.90 11.91 -12.45
C LEU A 66 8.11 12.82 -12.21
N TYR A 67 8.92 12.51 -11.19
CA TYR A 67 10.19 13.21 -10.96
C TYR A 67 11.18 12.97 -12.11
N GLY A 68 11.36 11.72 -12.54
CA GLY A 68 12.24 11.36 -13.67
C GLY A 68 11.82 11.99 -15.00
N MET A 69 10.52 12.20 -15.20
CA MET A 69 9.97 12.93 -16.37
C MET A 69 10.14 14.46 -16.27
N GLY A 70 10.57 15.01 -15.15
CA GLY A 70 10.60 16.46 -14.90
C GLY A 70 9.21 17.10 -14.81
N ALA A 71 8.19 16.33 -14.39
CA ALA A 71 6.83 16.81 -14.28
C ALA A 71 6.68 17.97 -13.27
N PRO A 72 5.74 18.90 -13.49
CA PRO A 72 5.52 20.01 -12.56
C PRO A 72 5.08 19.48 -11.18
N LEU A 73 5.48 20.18 -10.11
CA LEU A 73 5.23 19.79 -8.72
C LEU A 73 3.76 19.47 -8.45
N ILE A 74 2.85 20.21 -9.06
CA ILE A 74 1.40 19.99 -8.90
C ILE A 74 0.95 18.63 -9.44
N ALA A 75 1.51 18.17 -10.56
CA ALA A 75 1.24 16.87 -11.12
C ALA A 75 1.78 15.77 -10.21
N VAL A 76 2.99 15.95 -9.65
CA VAL A 76 3.56 15.01 -8.67
C VAL A 76 2.67 14.90 -7.43
N VAL A 77 2.25 16.03 -6.84
CA VAL A 77 1.39 16.03 -5.65
C VAL A 77 0.06 15.36 -5.92
N LEU A 78 -0.61 15.67 -7.03
CA LEU A 78 -1.90 15.09 -7.38
C LEU A 78 -1.77 13.61 -7.77
N GLY A 79 -0.72 13.24 -8.47
CA GLY A 79 -0.42 11.85 -8.81
C GLY A 79 -0.20 10.99 -7.57
N VAL A 80 0.65 11.44 -6.66
CA VAL A 80 0.91 10.74 -5.39
C VAL A 80 -0.33 10.68 -4.50
N ALA A 81 -1.08 11.78 -4.38
CA ALA A 81 -2.32 11.81 -3.62
C ALA A 81 -3.37 10.85 -4.20
N GLY A 82 -3.51 10.82 -5.53
CA GLY A 82 -4.40 9.90 -6.24
C GLY A 82 -4.01 8.44 -6.01
N ALA A 83 -2.74 8.10 -6.18
CA ALA A 83 -2.23 6.73 -5.96
C ALA A 83 -2.42 6.26 -4.51
N ASN A 84 -2.35 7.19 -3.55
CA ASN A 84 -2.51 6.91 -2.11
C ASN A 84 -3.94 7.13 -1.59
N ALA A 85 -4.90 7.56 -2.40
CA ALA A 85 -6.29 7.80 -2.00
C ALA A 85 -6.95 6.58 -1.34
N ARG A 86 -6.49 5.37 -1.66
CA ARG A 86 -6.92 4.10 -1.04
C ARG A 86 -6.66 4.03 0.47
N PHE A 87 -5.69 4.77 1.00
CA PHE A 87 -5.43 4.78 2.45
C PHE A 87 -6.56 5.43 3.24
N MET A 88 -7.35 6.30 2.62
CA MET A 88 -8.51 6.91 3.28
C MET A 88 -9.54 5.87 3.74
N PRO A 89 -10.12 5.00 2.87
CA PRO A 89 -11.05 3.97 3.32
C PRO A 89 -10.39 2.92 4.22
N MET A 90 -9.10 2.61 4.04
CA MET A 90 -8.38 1.71 4.93
C MET A 90 -8.27 2.28 6.34
N THR A 91 -7.94 3.57 6.46
CA THR A 91 -7.88 4.27 7.75
C THR A 91 -9.25 4.30 8.41
N LEU A 92 -10.30 4.66 7.66
CA LEU A 92 -11.67 4.74 8.19
C LEU A 92 -12.17 3.38 8.70
N SER A 93 -11.82 2.29 8.02
CA SER A 93 -12.23 0.94 8.43
C SER A 93 -11.41 0.39 9.60
N MET A 94 -10.17 0.85 9.77
CA MET A 94 -9.28 0.37 10.83
C MET A 94 -9.39 1.18 12.13
N MET A 95 -9.66 2.49 12.06
CA MET A 95 -9.71 3.35 13.27
C MET A 95 -10.66 2.84 14.35
N PRO A 96 -11.86 2.31 14.04
CA PRO A 96 -12.76 1.75 15.07
C PRO A 96 -12.14 0.61 15.90
N VAL A 97 -11.15 -0.11 15.37
CA VAL A 97 -10.44 -1.16 16.11
C VAL A 97 -9.70 -0.58 17.33
N PHE A 98 -9.36 0.71 17.30
CA PHE A 98 -8.64 1.41 18.36
C PHE A 98 -9.54 2.27 19.27
N ASP A 99 -10.84 2.41 18.99
CA ASP A 99 -11.74 3.29 19.76
C ASP A 99 -11.79 2.94 21.23
N ASP A 100 -11.74 1.65 21.59
CA ASP A 100 -11.70 1.17 22.96
C ASP A 100 -10.30 1.21 23.60
N SER A 101 -9.28 1.63 22.85
CA SER A 101 -7.89 1.67 23.35
C SER A 101 -7.65 2.99 24.11
N PRO A 102 -7.07 2.94 25.32
CA PRO A 102 -6.79 4.14 26.11
C PRO A 102 -5.61 4.91 25.51
N HIS A 103 -5.87 5.73 24.50
CA HIS A 103 -4.84 6.56 23.87
C HIS A 103 -5.37 7.97 23.54
N ASN A 104 -4.46 8.94 23.43
CA ASN A 104 -4.82 10.28 23.00
C ASN A 104 -5.10 10.30 21.49
N ARG A 105 -6.21 10.92 21.05
CA ARG A 105 -6.60 11.05 19.64
C ARG A 105 -5.52 11.63 18.72
N ARG A 106 -4.55 12.35 19.26
CA ARG A 106 -3.39 12.84 18.48
C ARG A 106 -2.54 11.71 17.90
N TRP A 107 -2.49 10.56 18.56
CA TRP A 107 -1.77 9.40 18.06
C TRP A 107 -2.42 8.79 16.81
N ASN A 108 -3.71 9.07 16.55
CA ASN A 108 -4.38 8.58 15.36
C ASN A 108 -3.73 9.06 14.06
N TYR A 109 -3.12 10.26 14.06
CA TYR A 109 -2.36 10.73 12.90
C TYR A 109 -1.10 9.89 12.64
N LEU A 110 -0.38 9.52 13.70
CA LEU A 110 0.77 8.63 13.58
C LEU A 110 0.35 7.22 13.18
N LEU A 111 -0.74 6.70 13.76
CA LEU A 111 -1.30 5.41 13.37
C LEU A 111 -1.68 5.42 11.90
N ALA A 112 -2.36 6.47 11.42
CA ALA A 112 -2.76 6.61 10.03
C ALA A 112 -1.54 6.63 9.08
N GLN A 113 -0.46 7.33 9.45
CA GLN A 113 0.79 7.35 8.66
C GLN A 113 1.45 5.97 8.56
N MET A 114 1.33 5.13 9.58
CA MET A 114 1.94 3.80 9.61
C MET A 114 1.07 2.70 8.99
N ILE A 115 -0.11 3.06 8.46
CA ILE A 115 -1.00 2.10 7.79
C ILE A 115 -0.36 1.65 6.47
N SER A 116 -0.30 0.36 6.30
CA SER A 116 -0.01 -0.33 5.05
C SER A 116 -1.05 -1.43 4.82
N ILE A 117 -1.08 -2.04 3.66
CA ILE A 117 -1.98 -3.18 3.40
C ILE A 117 -1.74 -4.28 4.43
N ASN A 118 -0.48 -4.59 4.73
CA ASN A 118 -0.13 -5.63 5.68
C ASN A 118 -0.63 -5.31 7.09
N THR A 119 -0.42 -4.07 7.57
CA THR A 119 -0.88 -3.64 8.90
C THR A 119 -2.39 -3.56 8.98
N TRP A 120 -3.04 -3.11 7.92
CA TRP A 120 -4.49 -3.03 7.82
C TRP A 120 -5.13 -4.43 7.88
N THR A 121 -4.65 -5.36 7.06
CA THR A 121 -5.16 -6.74 7.03
C THR A 121 -4.96 -7.42 8.39
N GLU A 122 -3.76 -7.31 8.95
CA GLU A 122 -3.42 -7.90 10.25
C GLU A 122 -4.31 -7.38 11.38
N MET A 123 -4.58 -6.07 11.40
CA MET A 123 -5.40 -5.47 12.45
C MET A 123 -6.89 -5.75 12.30
N LEU A 124 -7.40 -5.89 11.10
CA LEU A 124 -8.79 -6.30 10.90
C LEU A 124 -9.01 -7.77 11.26
N ASP A 125 -8.03 -8.62 10.98
CA ASP A 125 -8.10 -10.06 11.26
C ASP A 125 -7.87 -10.35 12.74
N ARG A 126 -6.77 -9.91 13.31
CA ARG A 126 -6.36 -10.23 14.68
C ARG A 126 -6.71 -9.17 15.72
N GLY A 127 -6.95 -7.94 15.31
CA GLY A 127 -7.28 -6.85 16.24
C GLY A 127 -8.44 -7.16 17.18
N PRO A 128 -9.55 -7.76 16.72
CA PRO A 128 -10.67 -8.16 17.59
C PRO A 128 -10.28 -9.18 18.67
N GLU A 129 -9.30 -10.05 18.42
CA GLU A 129 -8.83 -11.06 19.36
C GLU A 129 -7.88 -10.50 20.44
N ILE A 130 -7.29 -9.31 20.17
CA ILE A 130 -6.37 -8.63 21.05
C ILE A 130 -7.15 -7.74 22.01
N ARG A 131 -6.80 -7.74 23.30
CA ARG A 131 -7.38 -6.82 24.28
C ARG A 131 -7.23 -5.37 23.84
N ALA A 132 -8.28 -4.58 23.98
CA ALA A 132 -8.34 -3.20 23.50
C ALA A 132 -7.15 -2.34 23.97
N ASP A 133 -6.73 -2.49 25.24
CA ASP A 133 -5.60 -1.77 25.83
C ASP A 133 -4.23 -2.17 25.25
N ARG A 134 -4.14 -3.24 24.46
CA ARG A 134 -2.90 -3.77 23.85
C ARG A 134 -2.83 -3.63 22.33
N ARG A 135 -3.95 -3.34 21.67
CA ARG A 135 -4.02 -3.25 20.21
C ARG A 135 -3.04 -2.25 19.63
N MET A 136 -2.93 -1.08 20.26
CA MET A 136 -2.00 -0.04 19.84
C MET A 136 -0.53 -0.49 19.95
N ALA A 137 -0.17 -1.13 21.06
CA ALA A 137 1.19 -1.63 21.28
C ALA A 137 1.56 -2.72 20.25
N TYR A 138 0.63 -3.62 19.96
CA TYR A 138 0.79 -4.65 18.94
C TYR A 138 0.96 -4.03 17.54
N PHE A 139 0.07 -3.10 17.15
CA PHE A 139 0.13 -2.40 15.87
C PHE A 139 1.46 -1.68 15.67
N LEU A 140 1.94 -0.95 16.70
CA LEU A 140 3.22 -0.23 16.62
C LEU A 140 4.39 -1.20 16.40
N GLY A 141 4.42 -2.33 17.11
CA GLY A 141 5.45 -3.35 16.92
C GLY A 141 5.44 -3.93 15.51
N PHE A 142 4.27 -4.27 15.00
CA PHE A 142 4.09 -4.80 13.65
C PHE A 142 4.49 -3.77 12.57
N SER A 143 3.95 -2.55 12.68
CA SER A 143 4.17 -1.48 11.68
C SER A 143 5.63 -1.01 11.66
N PHE A 144 6.26 -0.89 12.83
CA PHE A 144 7.68 -0.50 12.92
C PHE A 144 8.58 -1.54 12.27
N THR A 145 8.30 -2.83 12.44
CA THR A 145 9.06 -3.91 11.80
C THR A 145 8.90 -3.85 10.27
N CYS A 146 7.67 -3.68 9.79
CA CYS A 146 7.41 -3.51 8.36
C CYS A 146 8.12 -2.29 7.78
N MET A 147 8.09 -1.14 8.49
CA MET A 147 8.74 0.09 8.07
C MET A 147 10.27 -0.06 8.02
N THR A 148 10.84 -0.69 9.03
CA THR A 148 12.29 -0.96 9.07
C THR A 148 12.69 -1.90 7.93
N ALA A 149 11.94 -2.97 7.68
CA ALA A 149 12.18 -3.86 6.55
C ALA A 149 12.11 -3.11 5.20
N GLY A 150 11.13 -2.23 5.05
CA GLY A 150 11.00 -1.39 3.85
C GLY A 150 12.18 -0.44 3.65
N ILE A 151 12.62 0.27 4.70
CA ILE A 151 13.75 1.19 4.66
C ILE A 151 15.06 0.44 4.31
N ILE A 152 15.28 -0.72 4.93
CA ILE A 152 16.45 -1.57 4.61
C ILE A 152 16.38 -2.05 3.16
N GLY A 153 15.19 -2.42 2.67
CA GLY A 153 14.97 -2.79 1.28
C GLY A 153 15.35 -1.67 0.31
N VAL A 154 14.88 -0.44 0.55
CA VAL A 154 15.24 0.73 -0.27
C VAL A 154 16.74 0.96 -0.29
N LEU A 155 17.38 0.95 0.88
CA LEU A 155 18.83 1.13 1.00
C LEU A 155 19.58 0.06 0.21
N GLN A 156 19.20 -1.19 0.37
CA GLN A 156 19.82 -2.30 -0.35
C GLN A 156 19.62 -2.18 -1.86
N GLY A 157 18.40 -1.94 -2.32
CA GLY A 157 18.08 -1.80 -3.75
C GLY A 157 18.83 -0.63 -4.38
N PHE A 158 18.92 0.48 -3.69
CA PHE A 158 19.67 1.65 -4.13
C PHE A 158 21.17 1.37 -4.28
N ILE A 159 21.78 0.72 -3.29
CA ILE A 159 23.23 0.41 -3.32
C ILE A 159 23.55 -0.66 -4.37
N LEU A 160 22.68 -1.65 -4.51
CA LEU A 160 22.90 -2.78 -5.43
C LEU A 160 22.56 -2.45 -6.89
N PHE A 161 22.00 -1.28 -7.18
CA PHE A 161 21.54 -0.92 -8.52
C PHE A 161 22.63 -1.12 -9.58
N GLU A 162 23.85 -0.64 -9.35
CA GLU A 162 24.96 -0.78 -10.31
C GLU A 162 25.41 -2.23 -10.55
N SER A 163 25.19 -3.10 -9.55
CA SER A 163 25.55 -4.53 -9.61
C SER A 163 24.39 -5.41 -10.06
N MET A 164 23.18 -4.86 -10.16
CA MET A 164 21.96 -5.61 -10.43
C MET A 164 21.61 -5.50 -11.92
N PRO A 165 21.46 -6.62 -12.65
CA PRO A 165 20.96 -6.56 -14.02
C PRO A 165 19.59 -5.87 -14.07
N GLN A 166 19.37 -5.01 -15.03
CA GLN A 166 18.11 -4.26 -15.21
C GLN A 166 16.88 -5.18 -15.20
N THR A 167 16.99 -6.36 -15.77
CA THR A 167 15.94 -7.37 -15.74
C THR A 167 15.53 -7.76 -14.31
N VAL A 168 16.49 -7.90 -13.40
CA VAL A 168 16.22 -8.26 -11.99
C VAL A 168 15.54 -7.10 -11.28
N SER A 169 16.02 -5.88 -11.49
CA SER A 169 15.38 -4.65 -10.94
C SER A 169 13.93 -4.54 -11.37
N LEU A 170 13.66 -4.68 -12.66
CA LEU A 170 12.30 -4.67 -13.21
C LEU A 170 11.43 -5.79 -12.63
N CYS A 171 11.95 -7.02 -12.50
CA CYS A 171 11.22 -8.12 -11.87
C CYS A 171 10.83 -7.81 -10.43
N LEU A 172 11.71 -7.18 -9.65
CA LEU A 172 11.42 -6.79 -8.27
C LEU A 172 10.35 -5.70 -8.19
N VAL A 173 10.39 -4.70 -9.08
CA VAL A 173 9.32 -3.69 -9.19
C VAL A 173 7.99 -4.34 -9.59
N PHE A 174 8.02 -5.31 -10.51
CA PHE A 174 6.83 -6.04 -10.95
C PHE A 174 6.21 -6.94 -9.87
N LEU A 175 6.92 -7.28 -8.79
CA LEU A 175 6.32 -7.96 -7.64
C LEU A 175 5.15 -7.16 -7.05
N VAL A 176 5.17 -5.83 -7.15
CA VAL A 176 4.13 -4.94 -6.62
C VAL A 176 2.80 -5.11 -7.36
N PRO A 177 2.72 -4.92 -8.69
CA PRO A 177 1.47 -5.16 -9.40
C PRO A 177 1.00 -6.62 -9.32
N ILE A 178 1.90 -7.60 -9.27
CA ILE A 178 1.56 -9.02 -9.05
C ILE A 178 0.92 -9.20 -7.67
N TYR A 179 1.52 -8.65 -6.62
CA TYR A 179 0.98 -8.70 -5.27
C TYR A 179 -0.41 -8.04 -5.18
N PHE A 180 -0.58 -6.87 -5.85
CA PHE A 180 -1.90 -6.24 -5.96
C PHE A 180 -2.91 -7.09 -6.73
N GLY A 181 -2.49 -7.71 -7.82
CA GLY A 181 -3.32 -8.63 -8.58
C GLY A 181 -3.80 -9.81 -7.73
N LEU A 182 -2.92 -10.38 -6.91
CA LEU A 182 -3.26 -11.46 -5.98
C LEU A 182 -4.24 -11.01 -4.88
N ILE A 183 -4.05 -9.81 -4.31
CA ILE A 183 -5.02 -9.25 -3.36
C ILE A 183 -6.37 -9.03 -4.02
N MET A 184 -6.38 -8.49 -5.23
CA MET A 184 -7.63 -8.24 -5.97
C MET A 184 -8.32 -9.54 -6.39
N SER A 185 -7.60 -10.60 -6.69
CA SER A 185 -8.20 -11.91 -7.03
C SER A 185 -8.97 -12.54 -5.86
N ASN A 186 -8.59 -12.22 -4.63
CA ASN A 186 -9.31 -12.63 -3.42
C ASN A 186 -10.48 -11.68 -3.07
N THR A 187 -10.63 -10.57 -3.79
CA THR A 187 -11.70 -9.60 -3.53
C THR A 187 -12.94 -10.00 -4.31
N VAL A 188 -13.97 -10.43 -3.59
CA VAL A 188 -15.23 -10.97 -4.14
C VAL A 188 -16.18 -9.88 -4.65
N HIS A 189 -15.85 -8.59 -4.49
CA HIS A 189 -16.73 -7.49 -4.86
C HIS A 189 -16.61 -7.09 -6.34
N PRO A 190 -17.64 -7.35 -7.18
CA PRO A 190 -17.62 -7.11 -8.62
C PRO A 190 -17.22 -5.68 -9.07
N PRO A 191 -17.64 -4.60 -8.35
CA PRO A 191 -17.23 -3.25 -8.72
C PRO A 191 -15.72 -3.01 -8.65
N PHE A 192 -15.02 -3.62 -7.70
CA PHE A 192 -13.55 -3.48 -7.59
C PHE A 192 -12.84 -4.19 -8.75
N LEU A 193 -13.32 -5.40 -9.10
CA LEU A 193 -12.77 -6.13 -10.25
C LEU A 193 -12.98 -5.36 -11.55
N LEU A 194 -14.17 -4.76 -11.74
CA LEU A 194 -14.44 -3.92 -12.91
C LEU A 194 -13.53 -2.70 -12.95
N ALA A 195 -13.34 -1.99 -11.83
CA ALA A 195 -12.43 -0.85 -11.75
C ALA A 195 -10.99 -1.25 -12.12
N PHE A 196 -10.54 -2.40 -11.64
CA PHE A 196 -9.21 -2.93 -11.95
C PHE A 196 -9.06 -3.25 -13.42
N VAL A 197 -10.00 -3.99 -14.01
CA VAL A 197 -9.97 -4.34 -15.45
C VAL A 197 -10.00 -3.08 -16.33
N LEU A 198 -10.89 -2.13 -16.01
CA LEU A 198 -10.95 -0.86 -16.73
C LEU A 198 -9.64 -0.06 -16.57
N GLY A 199 -9.03 -0.06 -15.39
CA GLY A 199 -7.75 0.56 -15.15
C GLY A 199 -6.63 -0.05 -16.01
N CYS A 200 -6.59 -1.37 -16.11
CA CYS A 200 -5.62 -2.07 -16.98
C CYS A 200 -5.82 -1.76 -18.48
N ILE A 201 -7.07 -1.61 -18.91
CA ILE A 201 -7.37 -1.32 -20.33
C ILE A 201 -7.14 0.15 -20.66
N LEU A 202 -7.56 1.06 -19.78
CA LEU A 202 -7.47 2.51 -20.02
C LEU A 202 -6.09 3.10 -19.66
N GLY A 203 -5.35 2.45 -18.79
CA GLY A 203 -4.04 2.94 -18.32
C GLY A 203 -3.04 3.20 -19.45
N PRO A 204 -2.68 2.19 -20.27
CA PRO A 204 -1.72 2.38 -21.33
C PRO A 204 -2.09 3.48 -22.33
N PRO A 205 -3.31 3.53 -22.92
CA PRO A 205 -3.66 4.61 -23.83
C PRO A 205 -3.71 5.98 -23.16
N MET A 206 -4.16 6.09 -21.91
CA MET A 206 -4.17 7.37 -21.19
C MET A 206 -2.76 7.86 -20.89
N HIS A 207 -1.84 6.97 -20.52
CA HIS A 207 -0.44 7.31 -20.31
C HIS A 207 0.23 7.78 -21.62
N MET A 208 -0.10 7.16 -22.76
CA MET A 208 0.42 7.59 -24.07
C MET A 208 -0.11 8.96 -24.51
N LEU A 209 -1.36 9.31 -24.16
CA LEU A 209 -1.98 10.58 -24.53
C LEU A 209 -1.56 11.73 -23.60
N THR A 210 -1.45 11.46 -22.31
CA THR A 210 -1.13 12.44 -21.26
C THR A 210 -0.22 11.82 -20.22
N PRO A 211 1.10 11.75 -20.44
CA PRO A 211 2.02 11.06 -19.53
C PRO A 211 1.91 11.55 -18.08
N GLU A 212 1.78 12.86 -17.87
CA GLU A 212 1.74 13.48 -16.53
C GLU A 212 0.42 13.21 -15.78
N TRP A 213 -0.71 13.13 -16.49
CA TRP A 213 -2.06 13.03 -15.93
C TRP A 213 -2.72 11.67 -16.17
N GLY A 214 -2.14 10.84 -17.03
CA GLY A 214 -2.74 9.59 -17.49
C GLY A 214 -3.10 8.66 -16.33
N LEU A 215 -2.27 8.55 -15.31
CA LEU A 215 -2.51 7.70 -14.16
C LEU A 215 -3.69 8.21 -13.30
N VAL A 216 -3.75 9.53 -13.05
CA VAL A 216 -4.84 10.15 -12.27
C VAL A 216 -6.16 10.04 -13.02
N LEU A 217 -6.14 10.36 -14.33
CA LEU A 217 -7.33 10.28 -15.19
C LEU A 217 -7.84 8.85 -15.30
N THR A 218 -6.95 7.87 -15.50
CA THR A 218 -7.32 6.46 -15.53
C THR A 218 -8.01 6.03 -14.24
N GLY A 219 -7.46 6.39 -13.08
CA GLY A 219 -8.04 6.06 -11.79
C GLY A 219 -9.42 6.69 -11.59
N LEU A 220 -9.57 7.96 -11.94
CA LEU A 220 -10.86 8.67 -11.84
C LEU A 220 -11.91 8.09 -12.77
N ILE A 221 -11.56 7.86 -14.05
CA ILE A 221 -12.51 7.33 -15.03
C ILE A 221 -12.91 5.90 -14.68
N SER A 222 -11.95 5.00 -14.46
CA SER A 222 -12.24 3.60 -14.17
C SER A 222 -13.00 3.43 -12.85
N GLY A 223 -12.61 4.17 -11.81
CA GLY A 223 -13.29 4.17 -10.51
C GLY A 223 -14.71 4.73 -10.61
N THR A 224 -14.92 5.83 -11.30
CA THR A 224 -16.24 6.44 -11.49
C THR A 224 -17.17 5.52 -12.29
N LEU A 225 -16.69 4.94 -13.40
CA LEU A 225 -17.47 4.01 -14.19
C LEU A 225 -17.87 2.76 -13.39
N ALA A 226 -16.94 2.18 -12.64
CA ALA A 226 -17.21 1.04 -11.78
C ALA A 226 -18.22 1.38 -10.68
N TYR A 227 -18.11 2.58 -10.09
CA TYR A 227 -19.05 3.05 -9.09
C TYR A 227 -20.46 3.26 -9.64
N LEU A 228 -20.59 3.87 -10.82
CA LEU A 228 -21.90 4.05 -11.48
C LEU A 228 -22.56 2.72 -11.84
N MET A 229 -21.75 1.72 -12.21
CA MET A 229 -22.22 0.39 -12.57
C MET A 229 -22.44 -0.55 -11.37
N ARG A 230 -22.05 -0.14 -10.15
CA ARG A 230 -22.07 -0.99 -8.94
C ARG A 230 -23.43 -1.65 -8.69
N HIS A 231 -24.51 -0.91 -8.84
CA HIS A 231 -25.86 -1.40 -8.55
C HIS A 231 -26.27 -2.55 -9.49
N LYS A 232 -25.97 -2.43 -10.78
CA LYS A 232 -26.25 -3.48 -11.77
C LYS A 232 -25.38 -4.72 -11.54
N LEU A 233 -24.14 -4.53 -11.14
CA LEU A 233 -23.18 -5.61 -10.89
C LEU A 233 -23.51 -6.38 -9.62
N GLN A 234 -23.90 -5.71 -8.54
CA GLN A 234 -24.30 -6.34 -7.28
C GLN A 234 -25.58 -7.16 -7.43
N VAL A 235 -26.59 -6.64 -8.14
CA VAL A 235 -27.85 -7.36 -8.42
C VAL A 235 -27.58 -8.61 -9.27
N SER A 236 -26.70 -8.50 -10.28
CA SER A 236 -26.34 -9.64 -11.13
C SER A 236 -25.55 -10.72 -10.36
N TRP A 237 -24.72 -10.32 -9.40
CA TRP A 237 -23.94 -11.24 -8.57
C TRP A 237 -24.82 -12.00 -7.57
N ASN A 238 -25.67 -11.30 -6.83
CA ASN A 238 -26.59 -11.91 -5.86
C ASN A 238 -27.56 -12.89 -6.52
N ASN A 239 -27.96 -12.63 -7.77
CA ASN A 239 -28.80 -13.55 -8.54
C ASN A 239 -28.05 -14.82 -8.98
N LYS A 240 -26.73 -14.80 -9.07
CA LYS A 240 -25.91 -15.98 -9.37
C LYS A 240 -25.65 -16.85 -8.14
N GLU A 241 -25.43 -16.24 -6.98
CA GLU A 241 -25.24 -16.99 -5.72
C GLU A 241 -26.55 -17.55 -5.17
N GLY A 242 -27.70 -16.96 -5.49
CA GLY A 242 -29.02 -17.49 -5.09
C GLY A 242 -29.56 -18.64 -5.96
N ASN A 243 -28.90 -18.94 -7.09
CA ASN A 243 -29.32 -20.00 -8.03
C ASN A 243 -28.33 -21.18 -8.12
N GLY A 244 -27.33 -21.26 -7.26
CA GLY A 244 -26.37 -22.36 -7.12
C GLY A 244 -26.47 -23.00 -5.74
#